data_742faeff811e7d7283d8597eaca0c7a4
#
_entry.id   742faeff811e7d7283d8597eaca0c7a4
#
_cell.length_a   1.000
_cell.length_b   1.000
_cell.length_c   1.000
_cell.angle_alpha   90.00
_cell.angle_beta   90.00
_cell.angle_gamma   90.00
#
_symmetry.space_group_name_H-M   'P 1'
#
loop_
_entity.id
_entity.type
_entity.pdbx_description
1 polymer ?
#
loop_
_entity_poly.entity_id
_entity_poly.type
_entity_poly.pdbx_seq_one_letter_code
_entity_poly.pdbx_strand_id
1 'polypeptide(L)'
;MKQKDMDAMQSFSKALMGPVLFLPIAGMLQAISSVMSNTALVTEGGVVWTLGKFINGGVSAVIGNLGILFCVGIAMSLAKKRKADAAFLALVSYLVWLAANARWLDVAGLTIAGDTASALYGTGQTICLGYHVTDMGVFLGMILGVVVALVHNRFIDTEFEGAMAMYGNSKFVFVVLLPIVLVMAVVASYVWPVAAAGINALTGVMASAGAFGVFLYGFLNRV
;
A
#
# COMPACT_ATOMS: atom_id res chain seq x y z
N MET A 1 -10.08 28.29 -4.31
CA MET A 1 -9.34 27.16 -4.90
C MET A 1 -9.26 27.35 -6.40
N LYS A 2 -8.06 27.30 -6.99
CA LYS A 2 -7.91 27.47 -8.45
C LYS A 2 -8.49 26.23 -9.14
N GLN A 3 -9.10 26.38 -10.29
CA GLN A 3 -9.71 25.28 -11.09
C GLN A 3 -8.76 24.09 -11.27
N LYS A 4 -7.48 24.35 -11.42
CA LYS A 4 -6.41 23.35 -11.54
C LYS A 4 -6.27 22.47 -10.30
N ASP A 5 -6.54 22.99 -9.11
CA ASP A 5 -6.46 22.22 -7.86
C ASP A 5 -7.68 21.31 -7.72
N MET A 6 -8.86 21.77 -8.16
CA MET A 6 -10.08 20.95 -8.22
C MET A 6 -9.94 19.79 -9.21
N ASP A 7 -9.37 20.04 -10.39
CA ASP A 7 -9.14 19.01 -11.41
C ASP A 7 -8.13 17.94 -10.91
N ALA A 8 -7.11 18.36 -10.17
CA ALA A 8 -6.14 17.44 -9.57
C ALA A 8 -6.79 16.55 -8.48
N MET A 9 -7.61 17.15 -7.61
CA MET A 9 -8.34 16.40 -6.57
C MET A 9 -9.35 15.42 -7.18
N GLN A 10 -10.09 15.83 -8.21
CA GLN A 10 -11.03 14.96 -8.92
C GLN A 10 -10.30 13.77 -9.60
N SER A 11 -9.16 14.05 -10.22
CA SER A 11 -8.34 13.01 -10.85
C SER A 11 -7.80 12.01 -9.83
N PHE A 12 -7.37 12.49 -8.66
CA PHE A 12 -6.92 11.65 -7.57
C PHE A 12 -8.07 10.81 -6.99
N SER A 13 -9.24 11.41 -6.75
CA SER A 13 -10.42 10.68 -6.28
C SER A 13 -10.84 9.57 -7.25
N LYS A 14 -10.83 9.83 -8.55
CA LYS A 14 -11.09 8.82 -9.59
C LYS A 14 -10.03 7.71 -9.58
N ALA A 15 -8.78 8.06 -9.31
CA ALA A 15 -7.68 7.08 -9.25
C ALA A 15 -7.85 6.10 -8.08
N LEU A 16 -8.40 6.56 -6.95
CA LEU A 16 -8.68 5.72 -5.79
C LEU A 16 -9.86 4.76 -6.02
N MET A 17 -10.81 5.09 -6.89
CA MET A 17 -12.00 4.26 -7.12
C MET A 17 -11.65 2.86 -7.63
N GLY A 18 -10.65 2.73 -8.50
CA GLY A 18 -10.26 1.43 -9.06
C GLY A 18 -9.95 0.39 -7.97
N PRO A 19 -8.92 0.59 -7.14
CA PRO A 19 -8.59 -0.33 -6.04
C PRO A 19 -9.73 -0.50 -5.02
N VAL A 20 -10.45 0.59 -4.69
CA VAL A 20 -11.53 0.57 -3.70
C VAL A 20 -12.70 -0.32 -4.11
N LEU A 21 -13.05 -0.39 -5.41
CA LEU A 21 -14.14 -1.23 -5.90
C LEU A 21 -13.89 -2.75 -5.74
N PHE A 22 -12.63 -3.17 -5.60
CA PHE A 22 -12.30 -4.57 -5.32
C PHE A 22 -12.50 -4.96 -3.85
N LEU A 23 -12.48 -4.01 -2.91
CA LEU A 23 -12.57 -4.29 -1.48
C LEU A 23 -13.89 -4.96 -1.04
N PRO A 24 -15.08 -4.52 -1.49
CA PRO A 24 -16.33 -5.18 -1.11
C PRO A 24 -16.37 -6.63 -1.58
N ILE A 25 -15.88 -6.92 -2.79
CA ILE A 25 -15.84 -8.29 -3.34
C ILE A 25 -14.89 -9.16 -2.52
N ALA A 26 -13.69 -8.67 -2.25
CA ALA A 26 -12.72 -9.37 -1.42
C ALA A 26 -13.27 -9.59 0.00
N GLY A 27 -13.92 -8.59 0.60
CA GLY A 27 -14.54 -8.69 1.92
C GLY A 27 -15.67 -9.73 1.98
N MET A 28 -16.54 -9.81 0.95
CA MET A 28 -17.57 -10.84 0.87
C MET A 28 -16.97 -12.25 0.76
N LEU A 29 -15.97 -12.43 -0.09
CA LEU A 29 -15.26 -13.72 -0.22
C LEU A 29 -14.55 -14.10 1.09
N GLN A 30 -13.96 -13.14 1.79
CA GLN A 30 -13.34 -13.34 3.09
C GLN A 30 -14.36 -13.77 4.14
N ALA A 31 -15.53 -13.16 4.18
CA ALA A 31 -16.62 -13.52 5.10
C ALA A 31 -17.10 -14.96 4.84
N ILE A 32 -17.37 -15.32 3.58
CA ILE A 32 -17.80 -16.67 3.18
C ILE A 32 -16.71 -17.70 3.58
N SER A 33 -15.46 -17.44 3.24
CA SER A 33 -14.36 -18.35 3.54
C SER A 33 -14.13 -18.53 5.05
N SER A 34 -14.36 -17.47 5.84
CA SER A 34 -14.27 -17.51 7.29
C SER A 34 -15.37 -18.39 7.91
N VAL A 35 -16.59 -18.34 7.38
CA VAL A 35 -17.69 -19.23 7.81
C VAL A 35 -17.38 -20.67 7.45
N MET A 36 -16.90 -20.94 6.23
CA MET A 36 -16.52 -22.29 5.77
C MET A 36 -15.36 -22.90 6.57
N SER A 37 -14.46 -22.07 7.10
CA SER A 37 -13.30 -22.54 7.89
C SER A 37 -13.52 -22.46 9.39
N ASN A 38 -14.74 -22.15 9.86
CA ASN A 38 -15.07 -22.08 11.28
C ASN A 38 -15.28 -23.48 11.85
N THR A 39 -14.44 -23.87 12.79
CA THR A 39 -14.49 -25.19 13.45
C THR A 39 -15.76 -25.42 14.32
N ALA A 40 -16.47 -24.34 14.69
CA ALA A 40 -17.75 -24.46 15.36
C ALA A 40 -18.91 -24.88 14.45
N LEU A 41 -18.76 -24.68 13.13
CA LEU A 41 -19.80 -24.95 12.15
C LEU A 41 -19.46 -26.14 11.23
N VAL A 42 -18.18 -26.40 11.01
CA VAL A 42 -17.68 -27.38 10.04
C VAL A 42 -16.59 -28.24 10.70
N THR A 43 -16.61 -29.55 10.42
CA THR A 43 -15.59 -30.48 10.93
C THR A 43 -14.20 -30.12 10.39
N GLU A 44 -13.25 -29.95 11.28
CA GLU A 44 -11.85 -29.67 10.94
C GLU A 44 -11.27 -30.81 10.07
N GLY A 45 -10.57 -30.44 9.00
CA GLY A 45 -10.03 -31.39 8.01
C GLY A 45 -11.05 -31.87 6.97
N GLY A 46 -12.33 -31.51 7.07
CA GLY A 46 -13.33 -31.80 6.06
C GLY A 46 -13.13 -30.99 4.77
N VAL A 47 -13.77 -31.44 3.68
CA VAL A 47 -13.64 -30.81 2.35
C VAL A 47 -14.05 -29.33 2.40
N VAL A 48 -15.16 -29.00 3.06
CA VAL A 48 -15.66 -27.61 3.19
C VAL A 48 -14.68 -26.75 3.96
N TRP A 49 -14.12 -27.26 5.05
CA TRP A 49 -13.11 -26.55 5.85
C TRP A 49 -11.84 -26.29 5.04
N THR A 50 -11.35 -27.30 4.30
CA THR A 50 -10.16 -27.18 3.46
C THR A 50 -10.35 -26.16 2.35
N LEU A 51 -11.51 -26.16 1.65
CA LEU A 51 -11.85 -25.16 0.66
C LEU A 51 -11.96 -23.76 1.26
N GLY A 52 -12.57 -23.64 2.45
CA GLY A 52 -12.64 -22.37 3.18
C GLY A 52 -11.25 -21.81 3.48
N LYS A 53 -10.34 -22.61 3.99
CA LYS A 53 -8.94 -22.23 4.27
C LYS A 53 -8.19 -21.83 3.00
N PHE A 54 -8.39 -22.58 1.91
CA PHE A 54 -7.74 -22.28 0.63
C PHE A 54 -8.21 -20.92 0.05
N ILE A 55 -9.54 -20.68 0.01
CA ILE A 55 -10.10 -19.42 -0.44
C ILE A 55 -9.65 -18.27 0.47
N ASN A 56 -9.69 -18.49 1.80
CA ASN A 56 -9.24 -17.50 2.78
C ASN A 56 -7.80 -17.07 2.53
N GLY A 57 -6.90 -18.02 2.29
CA GLY A 57 -5.48 -17.74 1.99
C GLY A 57 -5.30 -16.86 0.75
N GLY A 58 -6.04 -17.18 -0.34
CA GLY A 58 -5.99 -16.40 -1.57
C GLY A 58 -6.53 -14.97 -1.40
N VAL A 59 -7.67 -14.83 -0.74
CA VAL A 59 -8.30 -13.51 -0.51
C VAL A 59 -7.47 -12.66 0.48
N SER A 60 -6.95 -13.28 1.54
CA SER A 60 -6.08 -12.60 2.52
C SER A 60 -4.82 -12.04 1.87
N ALA A 61 -4.26 -12.71 0.85
CA ALA A 61 -3.12 -12.20 0.10
C ALA A 61 -3.45 -10.88 -0.64
N VAL A 62 -4.67 -10.73 -1.14
CA VAL A 62 -5.13 -9.48 -1.78
C VAL A 62 -5.29 -8.38 -0.74
N ILE A 63 -6.00 -8.67 0.37
CA ILE A 63 -6.29 -7.71 1.43
C ILE A 63 -4.98 -7.28 2.14
N GLY A 64 -4.09 -8.21 2.42
CA GLY A 64 -2.80 -7.93 3.06
C GLY A 64 -1.84 -7.10 2.21
N ASN A 65 -2.03 -7.08 0.88
CA ASN A 65 -1.17 -6.35 -0.05
C ASN A 65 -1.89 -5.20 -0.78
N LEU A 66 -2.88 -4.59 -0.15
CA LEU A 66 -3.61 -3.45 -0.71
C LEU A 66 -2.70 -2.30 -1.14
N GLY A 67 -1.60 -2.05 -0.43
CA GLY A 67 -0.64 -1.02 -0.78
C GLY A 67 -0.14 -1.12 -2.23
N ILE A 68 0.14 -2.32 -2.73
CA ILE A 68 0.55 -2.54 -4.13
C ILE A 68 -0.58 -2.18 -5.09
N LEU A 69 -1.81 -2.63 -4.79
CA LEU A 69 -2.96 -2.37 -5.65
C LEU A 69 -3.24 -0.88 -5.77
N PHE A 70 -3.16 -0.14 -4.66
CA PHE A 70 -3.27 1.31 -4.66
C PHE A 70 -2.13 1.98 -5.42
N CYS A 71 -0.89 1.56 -5.23
CA CYS A 71 0.27 2.11 -5.94
C CYS A 71 0.11 1.99 -7.46
N VAL A 72 -0.17 0.78 -7.94
CA VAL A 72 -0.35 0.49 -9.37
C VAL A 72 -1.58 1.19 -9.93
N GLY A 73 -2.72 1.12 -9.23
CA GLY A 73 -3.98 1.73 -9.66
C GLY A 73 -3.90 3.25 -9.78
N ILE A 74 -3.29 3.91 -8.80
CA ILE A 74 -3.11 5.38 -8.79
C ILE A 74 -2.14 5.81 -9.89
N ALA A 75 -0.98 5.15 -10.00
CA ALA A 75 0.00 5.48 -11.03
C ALA A 75 -0.57 5.34 -12.44
N MET A 76 -1.27 4.23 -12.71
CA MET A 76 -1.94 3.99 -13.99
C MET A 76 -3.03 5.02 -14.28
N SER A 77 -3.81 5.39 -13.26
CA SER A 77 -4.95 6.30 -13.41
C SER A 77 -4.52 7.75 -13.64
N LEU A 78 -3.46 8.20 -12.95
CA LEU A 78 -2.91 9.55 -13.05
C LEU A 78 -1.94 9.72 -14.25
N ALA A 79 -1.50 8.64 -14.87
CA ALA A 79 -0.64 8.69 -16.05
C ALA A 79 -1.41 9.25 -17.26
N LYS A 80 -0.84 10.26 -17.90
CA LYS A 80 -1.41 10.92 -19.08
C LYS A 80 -1.21 10.10 -20.37
N LYS A 81 -0.06 9.43 -20.48
CA LYS A 81 0.33 8.60 -21.62
C LYS A 81 0.89 7.27 -21.11
N ARG A 82 0.89 6.24 -21.95
CA ARG A 82 1.52 4.93 -21.66
C ARG A 82 1.17 4.41 -20.27
N LYS A 83 -0.13 4.32 -19.97
CA LYS A 83 -0.64 3.93 -18.64
C LYS A 83 -0.14 2.58 -18.15
N ALA A 84 0.04 1.63 -19.07
CA ALA A 84 0.59 0.31 -18.74
C ALA A 84 2.04 0.40 -18.24
N ASP A 85 2.85 1.27 -18.86
CA ASP A 85 4.23 1.51 -18.41
C ASP A 85 4.25 2.12 -17.01
N ALA A 86 3.35 3.08 -16.73
CA ALA A 86 3.22 3.67 -15.40
C ALA A 86 2.82 2.63 -14.34
N ALA A 87 1.91 1.71 -14.68
CA ALA A 87 1.52 0.61 -13.81
C ALA A 87 2.70 -0.33 -13.50
N PHE A 88 3.46 -0.69 -14.53
CA PHE A 88 4.65 -1.52 -14.37
C PHE A 88 5.73 -0.83 -13.53
N LEU A 89 6.00 0.44 -13.80
CA LEU A 89 6.95 1.25 -13.02
C LEU A 89 6.53 1.37 -11.55
N ALA A 90 5.24 1.50 -11.27
CA ALA A 90 4.71 1.54 -9.92
C ALA A 90 4.94 0.23 -9.18
N LEU A 91 4.69 -0.91 -9.84
CA LEU A 91 4.94 -2.23 -9.25
C LEU A 91 6.43 -2.41 -8.93
N VAL A 92 7.31 -2.11 -9.89
CA VAL A 92 8.76 -2.24 -9.68
C VAL A 92 9.24 -1.28 -8.59
N SER A 93 8.78 -0.03 -8.58
CA SER A 93 9.13 0.96 -7.55
C SER A 93 8.67 0.53 -6.16
N TYR A 94 7.51 -0.11 -6.05
CA TYR A 94 7.00 -0.63 -4.78
C TYR A 94 7.90 -1.75 -4.24
N LEU A 95 8.31 -2.69 -5.10
CA LEU A 95 9.24 -3.78 -4.73
C LEU A 95 10.62 -3.24 -4.33
N VAL A 96 11.14 -2.26 -5.07
CA VAL A 96 12.40 -1.58 -4.73
C VAL A 96 12.29 -0.90 -3.37
N TRP A 97 11.17 -0.22 -3.09
CA TRP A 97 10.95 0.43 -1.81
C TRP A 97 10.93 -0.58 -0.65
N LEU A 98 10.21 -1.71 -0.80
CA LEU A 98 10.18 -2.76 0.24
C LEU A 98 11.58 -3.27 0.56
N ALA A 99 12.34 -3.63 -0.47
CA ALA A 99 13.70 -4.15 -0.30
C ALA A 99 14.65 -3.10 0.32
N ALA A 100 14.55 -1.84 -0.13
CA ALA A 100 15.37 -0.74 0.36
C ALA A 100 15.05 -0.38 1.81
N ASN A 101 13.77 -0.31 2.16
CA ASN A 101 13.32 0.00 3.53
C ASN A 101 13.73 -1.12 4.50
N ALA A 102 13.50 -2.38 4.14
CA ALA A 102 13.93 -3.53 4.92
C ALA A 102 15.45 -3.50 5.19
N ARG A 103 16.22 -3.27 4.13
CA ARG A 103 17.68 -3.20 4.25
C ARG A 103 18.16 -2.02 5.08
N TRP A 104 17.47 -0.89 4.96
CA TRP A 104 17.78 0.30 5.77
C TRP A 104 17.49 0.06 7.26
N LEU A 105 16.33 -0.50 7.60
CA LEU A 105 15.98 -0.84 8.98
C LEU A 105 17.03 -1.76 9.61
N ASP A 106 17.52 -2.74 8.85
CA ASP A 106 18.53 -3.71 9.27
C ASP A 106 19.88 -3.02 9.56
N VAL A 107 20.38 -2.25 8.58
CA VAL A 107 21.67 -1.54 8.69
C VAL A 107 21.65 -0.45 9.75
N ALA A 108 20.52 0.24 9.92
CA ALA A 108 20.36 1.28 10.93
C ALA A 108 20.07 0.73 12.34
N GLY A 109 19.92 -0.59 12.50
CA GLY A 109 19.60 -1.23 13.79
C GLY A 109 18.20 -0.86 14.31
N LEU A 110 17.27 -0.50 13.42
CA LEU A 110 15.90 -0.11 13.76
C LEU A 110 14.91 -1.26 13.68
N THR A 111 15.34 -2.45 13.26
CA THR A 111 14.50 -3.64 13.13
C THR A 111 14.02 -4.10 14.49
N ILE A 112 12.71 -4.22 14.66
CA ILE A 112 12.07 -4.75 15.86
C ILE A 112 11.97 -6.27 15.75
N ALA A 113 12.30 -7.00 16.81
CA ALA A 113 12.24 -8.45 16.80
C ALA A 113 10.80 -8.96 16.65
N GLY A 114 10.56 -9.81 15.64
CA GLY A 114 9.26 -10.43 15.37
C GLY A 114 9.25 -11.12 14.02
N ASP A 115 8.83 -12.37 13.98
CA ASP A 115 8.85 -13.22 12.78
C ASP A 115 7.52 -13.22 12.02
N THR A 116 6.50 -12.57 12.57
CA THR A 116 5.16 -12.51 11.98
C THR A 116 4.57 -11.10 12.04
N ALA A 117 3.72 -10.77 11.09
CA ALA A 117 3.01 -9.48 11.08
C ALA A 117 2.17 -9.27 12.36
N SER A 118 1.63 -10.34 12.94
CA SER A 118 0.88 -10.30 14.20
C SER A 118 1.77 -9.93 15.41
N ALA A 119 3.02 -10.41 15.44
CA ALA A 119 3.97 -10.09 16.51
C ALA A 119 4.43 -8.63 16.46
N LEU A 120 4.41 -8.04 15.25
CA LEU A 120 4.79 -6.65 15.00
C LEU A 120 3.62 -5.66 15.10
N TYR A 121 2.40 -6.15 15.35
CA TYR A 121 1.21 -5.29 15.41
C TYR A 121 1.36 -4.18 16.46
N GLY A 122 1.12 -2.94 16.05
CA GLY A 122 1.23 -1.75 16.91
C GLY A 122 2.65 -1.21 17.11
N THR A 123 3.69 -1.88 16.58
CA THR A 123 5.09 -1.42 16.68
C THR A 123 5.47 -0.40 15.60
N GLY A 124 4.65 -0.23 14.58
CA GLY A 124 4.93 0.60 13.40
C GLY A 124 5.75 -0.12 12.33
N GLN A 125 6.00 -1.43 12.48
CA GLN A 125 6.65 -2.29 11.50
C GLN A 125 5.76 -3.50 11.17
N THR A 126 5.95 -4.07 9.98
CA THR A 126 5.20 -5.24 9.52
C THR A 126 6.02 -6.07 8.54
N ILE A 127 5.53 -7.26 8.22
CA ILE A 127 6.11 -8.10 7.17
C ILE A 127 5.21 -8.02 5.93
N CYS A 128 5.73 -7.45 4.85
CA CYS A 128 5.06 -7.34 3.57
C CYS A 128 5.86 -8.07 2.49
N LEU A 129 5.25 -9.05 1.82
CA LEU A 129 5.89 -9.91 0.82
C LEU A 129 7.23 -10.53 1.26
N GLY A 130 7.35 -10.85 2.54
CA GLY A 130 8.57 -11.42 3.12
C GLY A 130 9.64 -10.40 3.51
N TYR A 131 9.40 -9.10 3.29
CA TYR A 131 10.27 -8.02 3.75
C TYR A 131 9.77 -7.45 5.08
N HIS A 132 10.69 -7.27 6.03
CA HIS A 132 10.42 -6.58 7.29
C HIS A 132 10.53 -5.07 7.04
N VAL A 133 9.41 -4.37 7.05
CA VAL A 133 9.32 -2.96 6.62
C VAL A 133 8.53 -2.12 7.59
N THR A 134 8.64 -0.81 7.44
CA THR A 134 7.79 0.16 8.12
C THR A 134 6.33 -0.01 7.68
N ASP A 135 5.40 -0.17 8.64
CA ASP A 135 3.98 -0.42 8.40
C ASP A 135 3.25 0.85 7.96
N MET A 136 3.38 1.19 6.71
CA MET A 136 2.64 2.29 6.09
C MET A 136 1.34 1.82 5.40
N GLY A 137 1.16 0.51 5.22
CA GLY A 137 -0.03 -0.07 4.61
C GLY A 137 -0.39 0.57 3.27
N VAL A 138 -1.67 0.98 3.15
CA VAL A 138 -2.20 1.63 1.94
C VAL A 138 -1.59 3.01 1.69
N PHE A 139 -1.17 3.73 2.74
CA PHE A 139 -0.57 5.07 2.60
C PHE A 139 0.71 5.06 1.76
N LEU A 140 1.55 4.02 1.93
CA LEU A 140 2.71 3.82 1.06
C LEU A 140 2.29 3.74 -0.41
N GLY A 141 1.27 2.91 -0.69
CA GLY A 141 0.77 2.74 -2.05
C GLY A 141 0.26 4.04 -2.66
N MET A 142 -0.48 4.84 -1.88
CA MET A 142 -1.00 6.13 -2.33
C MET A 142 0.13 7.12 -2.62
N ILE A 143 1.06 7.31 -1.70
CA ILE A 143 2.16 8.27 -1.85
C ILE A 143 3.05 7.85 -3.03
N LEU A 144 3.47 6.59 -3.06
CA LEU A 144 4.37 6.08 -4.09
C LEU A 144 3.70 6.10 -5.47
N GLY A 145 2.41 5.73 -5.56
CA GLY A 145 1.65 5.79 -6.80
C GLY A 145 1.57 7.21 -7.39
N VAL A 146 1.36 8.23 -6.55
CA VAL A 146 1.38 9.63 -6.97
C VAL A 146 2.77 10.05 -7.44
N VAL A 147 3.83 9.71 -6.68
CA VAL A 147 5.21 10.05 -7.04
C VAL A 147 5.59 9.42 -8.39
N VAL A 148 5.28 8.13 -8.58
CA VAL A 148 5.52 7.44 -9.85
C VAL A 148 4.78 8.13 -11.01
N ALA A 149 3.51 8.48 -10.82
CA ALA A 149 2.72 9.17 -11.85
C ALA A 149 3.30 10.55 -12.21
N LEU A 150 3.74 11.32 -11.22
CA LEU A 150 4.34 12.64 -11.44
C LEU A 150 5.66 12.53 -12.23
N VAL A 151 6.54 11.64 -11.80
CA VAL A 151 7.83 11.42 -12.49
C VAL A 151 7.60 10.84 -13.89
N HIS A 152 6.68 9.87 -14.02
CA HIS A 152 6.31 9.30 -15.31
C HIS A 152 5.80 10.37 -16.27
N ASN A 153 4.83 11.18 -15.86
CA ASN A 153 4.26 12.24 -16.70
C ASN A 153 5.28 13.31 -17.10
N ARG A 154 6.35 13.48 -16.32
CA ARG A 154 7.40 14.47 -16.60
C ARG A 154 8.44 13.97 -17.59
N PHE A 155 8.79 12.68 -17.52
CA PHE A 155 9.95 12.13 -18.22
C PHE A 155 9.64 11.07 -19.27
N ILE A 156 8.38 10.66 -19.45
CA ILE A 156 7.99 9.58 -20.38
C ILE A 156 8.27 9.89 -21.85
N ASP A 157 8.25 11.16 -22.21
CA ASP A 157 8.51 11.63 -23.60
C ASP A 157 10.00 11.96 -23.81
N THR A 158 10.90 11.62 -22.88
CA THR A 158 12.33 11.84 -23.04
C THR A 158 12.90 10.79 -23.97
N GLU A 159 13.41 11.21 -25.11
CA GLU A 159 14.07 10.38 -26.10
C GLU A 159 15.55 10.75 -26.17
N PHE A 160 16.40 9.75 -26.35
CA PHE A 160 17.84 9.93 -26.55
C PHE A 160 18.21 9.57 -27.98
N GLU A 161 19.24 10.20 -28.51
CA GLU A 161 19.73 9.95 -29.87
C GLU A 161 20.84 8.87 -29.87
N GLY A 162 21.00 8.20 -31.01
CA GLY A 162 22.08 7.23 -31.25
C GLY A 162 21.96 5.96 -30.38
N ALA A 163 23.08 5.47 -29.87
CA ALA A 163 23.14 4.25 -29.06
C ALA A 163 22.35 4.31 -27.75
N MET A 164 22.11 5.50 -27.24
CA MET A 164 21.33 5.73 -26.00
C MET A 164 19.81 5.69 -26.21
N ALA A 165 19.33 5.66 -27.46
CA ALA A 165 17.86 5.64 -27.76
C ALA A 165 17.12 4.48 -27.05
N MET A 166 17.80 3.35 -26.82
CA MET A 166 17.27 2.20 -26.13
C MET A 166 16.93 2.48 -24.65
N TYR A 167 17.54 3.47 -24.02
CA TYR A 167 17.35 3.85 -22.61
C TYR A 167 16.35 4.99 -22.40
N GLY A 168 15.73 5.49 -23.46
CA GLY A 168 14.68 6.51 -23.40
C GLY A 168 13.36 6.00 -22.83
N ASN A 169 12.37 6.93 -22.73
CA ASN A 169 11.01 6.65 -22.32
C ASN A 169 10.92 6.01 -20.90
N SER A 170 10.20 4.90 -20.76
CA SER A 170 9.91 4.23 -19.47
C SER A 170 11.18 3.80 -18.72
N LYS A 171 12.25 3.45 -19.44
CA LYS A 171 13.52 3.04 -18.83
C LYS A 171 14.21 4.20 -18.15
N PHE A 172 14.20 5.37 -18.79
CA PHE A 172 14.73 6.59 -18.20
C PHE A 172 13.91 7.01 -16.96
N VAL A 173 12.59 6.91 -17.03
CA VAL A 173 11.71 7.16 -15.88
C VAL A 173 12.10 6.28 -14.69
N PHE A 174 12.40 5.00 -14.93
CA PHE A 174 12.84 4.09 -13.86
C PHE A 174 14.17 4.53 -13.22
N VAL A 175 15.15 4.95 -14.05
CA VAL A 175 16.45 5.45 -13.55
C VAL A 175 16.26 6.68 -12.65
N VAL A 176 15.33 7.57 -12.99
CA VAL A 176 15.00 8.76 -12.19
C VAL A 176 14.22 8.38 -10.92
N LEU A 177 13.31 7.39 -11.00
CA LEU A 177 12.54 6.91 -9.86
C LEU A 177 13.38 6.22 -8.81
N LEU A 178 14.41 5.49 -9.22
CA LEU A 178 15.22 4.68 -8.30
C LEU A 178 15.81 5.49 -7.14
N PRO A 179 16.56 6.60 -7.33
CA PRO A 179 17.07 7.40 -6.23
C PRO A 179 15.94 8.04 -5.38
N ILE A 180 14.84 8.45 -6.00
CA ILE A 180 13.69 9.02 -5.29
C ILE A 180 13.10 7.98 -4.34
N VAL A 181 12.88 6.76 -4.80
CA VAL A 181 12.31 5.66 -4.01
C VAL A 181 13.26 5.27 -2.87
N LEU A 182 14.57 5.23 -3.12
CA LEU A 182 15.56 4.94 -2.06
C LEU A 182 15.54 6.00 -0.96
N VAL A 183 15.52 7.27 -1.31
CA VAL A 183 15.41 8.38 -0.34
C VAL A 183 14.08 8.28 0.43
N MET A 184 12.97 8.03 -0.26
CA MET A 184 11.67 7.84 0.38
C MET A 184 11.68 6.67 1.38
N ALA A 185 12.35 5.57 1.07
CA ALA A 185 12.46 4.41 1.95
C ALA A 185 13.20 4.75 3.26
N VAL A 186 14.28 5.54 3.16
CA VAL A 186 15.02 6.04 4.34
C VAL A 186 14.18 7.02 5.15
N VAL A 187 13.57 8.01 4.51
CA VAL A 187 12.74 9.03 5.19
C VAL A 187 11.55 8.39 5.90
N ALA A 188 10.91 7.41 5.28
CA ALA A 188 9.79 6.69 5.86
C ALA A 188 10.16 6.00 7.19
N SER A 189 11.36 5.45 7.32
CA SER A 189 11.83 4.79 8.54
C SER A 189 11.88 5.71 9.77
N TYR A 190 12.03 7.01 9.58
CA TYR A 190 12.07 8.01 10.66
C TYR A 190 10.76 8.77 10.83
N VAL A 191 10.08 9.10 9.73
CA VAL A 191 8.85 9.90 9.77
C VAL A 191 7.65 9.08 10.18
N TRP A 192 7.55 7.85 9.67
CA TRP A 192 6.38 7.01 9.91
C TRP A 192 6.18 6.59 11.37
N PRO A 193 7.20 6.22 12.16
CA PRO A 193 7.02 5.91 13.58
C PRO A 193 6.35 7.04 14.36
N VAL A 194 6.66 8.30 14.03
CA VAL A 194 6.02 9.48 14.65
C VAL A 194 4.54 9.57 14.27
N ALA A 195 4.22 9.36 12.99
CA ALA A 195 2.84 9.33 12.52
C ALA A 195 2.05 8.17 13.15
N ALA A 196 2.64 6.97 13.19
CA ALA A 196 2.05 5.79 13.81
C ALA A 196 1.80 5.98 15.31
N ALA A 197 2.75 6.60 16.04
CA ALA A 197 2.57 6.94 17.44
C ALA A 197 1.41 7.92 17.65
N GLY A 198 1.24 8.90 16.77
CA GLY A 198 0.09 9.82 16.77
C GLY A 198 -1.24 9.10 16.56
N ILE A 199 -1.31 8.20 15.60
CA ILE A 199 -2.51 7.37 15.32
C ILE A 199 -2.83 6.48 16.53
N ASN A 200 -1.82 5.83 17.10
CA ASN A 200 -1.98 4.97 18.28
C ASN A 200 -2.42 5.77 19.52
N ALA A 201 -1.93 6.98 19.71
CA ALA A 201 -2.36 7.86 20.78
C ALA A 201 -3.84 8.26 20.61
N LEU A 202 -4.27 8.60 19.40
CA LEU A 202 -5.69 8.90 19.11
C LEU A 202 -6.59 7.70 19.40
N THR A 203 -6.23 6.51 18.92
CA THR A 203 -6.98 5.27 19.19
C THR A 203 -7.00 4.93 20.68
N GLY A 204 -5.93 5.18 21.41
CA GLY A 204 -5.84 5.01 22.86
C GLY A 204 -6.78 5.93 23.61
N VAL A 205 -6.82 7.21 23.26
CA VAL A 205 -7.76 8.19 23.83
C VAL A 205 -9.21 7.79 23.55
N MET A 206 -9.51 7.34 22.32
CA MET A 206 -10.85 6.89 21.96
C MET A 206 -11.27 5.62 22.72
N ALA A 207 -10.36 4.67 22.92
CA ALA A 207 -10.62 3.46 23.69
C ALA A 207 -10.85 3.78 25.19
N SER A 208 -10.11 4.73 25.77
CA SER A 208 -10.26 5.14 27.16
C SER A 208 -11.52 5.98 27.42
N ALA A 209 -12.06 6.66 26.42
CA ALA A 209 -13.28 7.47 26.54
C ALA A 209 -14.59 6.64 26.55
N GLY A 210 -14.52 5.31 26.51
CA GLY A 210 -15.68 4.41 26.58
C GLY A 210 -16.74 4.70 25.52
N ALA A 211 -18.03 4.76 25.91
CA ALA A 211 -19.16 5.00 25.00
C ALA A 211 -19.05 6.33 24.23
N PHE A 212 -18.49 7.36 24.86
CA PHE A 212 -18.26 8.65 24.21
C PHE A 212 -17.18 8.57 23.14
N GLY A 213 -16.14 7.76 23.35
CA GLY A 213 -15.10 7.50 22.35
C GLY A 213 -15.65 6.81 21.12
N VAL A 214 -16.53 5.82 21.28
CA VAL A 214 -17.22 5.14 20.17
C VAL A 214 -18.12 6.10 19.39
N PHE A 215 -18.84 6.98 20.09
CA PHE A 215 -19.66 8.04 19.47
C PHE A 215 -18.79 9.01 18.65
N LEU A 216 -17.68 9.48 19.21
CA LEU A 216 -16.75 10.39 18.55
C LEU A 216 -16.12 9.74 17.30
N TYR A 217 -15.75 8.47 17.41
CA TYR A 217 -15.25 7.69 16.28
C TYR A 217 -16.29 7.57 15.16
N GLY A 218 -17.51 7.20 15.50
CA GLY A 218 -18.60 7.11 14.53
C GLY A 218 -18.92 8.45 13.87
N PHE A 219 -18.83 9.54 14.61
CA PHE A 219 -19.04 10.89 14.11
C PHE A 219 -17.91 11.33 13.15
N LEU A 220 -16.65 11.17 13.56
CA LEU A 220 -15.48 11.52 12.74
C LEU A 220 -15.37 10.68 11.46
N ASN A 221 -15.85 9.45 11.51
CA ASN A 221 -15.80 8.56 10.33
C ASN A 221 -16.89 8.91 9.29
N ARG A 222 -17.82 9.81 9.61
CA ARG A 222 -18.94 10.19 8.74
C ARG A 222 -18.88 11.66 8.25
N VAL A 223 -17.96 12.46 8.74
CA VAL A 223 -17.67 13.84 8.31
C VAL A 223 -16.48 13.85 7.37
#